data_04b8e192beba50f4a0527600ff1fbeb1
#
_entry.id   04b8e192beba50f4a0527600ff1fbeb1
#
_cell.length_a   1.000
_cell.length_b   1.000
_cell.length_c   1.000
_cell.angle_alpha   90.00
_cell.angle_beta   90.00
_cell.angle_gamma   90.00
#
_symmetry.space_group_name_H-M   'P 1'
#
loop_
_entity.id
_entity.type
_entity.pdbx_description
1 polymer ?
#
loop_
_entity_poly.entity_id
_entity_poly.type
_entity_poly.pdbx_seq_one_letter_code
_entity_poly.pdbx_strand_id
1 'polypeptide(L)'
;MIQISPFEYAGYKLSKSRIKRLNAVMQTCGFYDEAGEFSYLVGLPGKSGVGGGIIAVYPHRYSVAVWSPRLNSKGNSVMGMKALELLTTYTEESIF
;
A
#
# COMPACT_ATOMS: atom_id res chain seq x y z
N MET A 1 -5.51 -12.80 3.75
CA MET A 1 -4.10 -13.22 3.63
C MET A 1 -3.21 -11.99 3.58
N ILE A 2 -2.10 -12.06 4.29
CA ILE A 2 -1.08 -11.01 4.28
C ILE A 2 0.25 -11.63 3.87
N GLN A 3 0.99 -10.94 3.01
CA GLN A 3 2.34 -11.35 2.61
C GLN A 3 3.25 -10.13 2.61
N ILE A 4 4.39 -10.25 3.28
CA ILE A 4 5.41 -9.21 3.33
C ILE A 4 6.64 -9.74 2.63
N SER A 5 7.16 -8.99 1.68
CA SER A 5 8.34 -9.35 0.91
C SER A 5 9.44 -8.33 1.14
N PRO A 6 10.69 -8.78 1.34
CA PRO A 6 11.80 -7.85 1.47
C PRO A 6 12.01 -7.10 0.16
N PHE A 7 12.70 -5.97 0.27
CA PHE A 7 13.02 -5.18 -0.91
C PHE A 7 13.93 -5.98 -1.83
N GLU A 8 13.51 -6.14 -3.09
CA GLU A 8 14.29 -6.79 -4.13
C GLU A 8 14.27 -5.96 -5.41
N TYR A 9 15.43 -5.77 -6.03
CA TYR A 9 15.52 -5.38 -7.42
C TYR A 9 15.30 -6.62 -8.28
N ALA A 10 14.12 -7.15 -8.28
CA ALA A 10 13.79 -8.38 -8.99
C ALA A 10 13.82 -8.15 -10.51
N GLY A 11 14.96 -8.04 -11.11
CA GLY A 11 15.12 -8.10 -12.56
C GLY A 11 14.31 -7.10 -13.41
N TYR A 12 13.46 -6.31 -12.83
CA TYR A 12 12.68 -5.30 -13.53
C TYR A 12 13.46 -4.00 -13.52
N LYS A 13 13.91 -3.62 -14.71
CA LYS A 13 14.74 -2.43 -14.88
C LYS A 13 13.92 -1.16 -14.97
N LEU A 14 13.12 -0.89 -13.94
CA LEU A 14 12.52 0.43 -13.81
C LEU A 14 13.58 1.38 -13.27
N SER A 15 13.73 2.54 -13.90
CA SER A 15 14.63 3.57 -13.40
C SER A 15 14.12 4.10 -12.05
N LYS A 16 15.03 4.63 -11.24
CA LYS A 16 14.66 5.27 -9.96
C LYS A 16 13.59 6.35 -10.16
N SER A 17 13.69 7.10 -11.25
CA SER A 17 12.72 8.15 -11.57
C SER A 17 11.32 7.58 -11.79
N ARG A 18 11.21 6.46 -12.50
CA ARG A 18 9.92 5.83 -12.75
C ARG A 18 9.32 5.23 -11.47
N ILE A 19 10.15 4.64 -10.63
CA ILE A 19 9.71 4.12 -9.33
C ILE A 19 9.20 5.25 -8.43
N LYS A 20 9.92 6.37 -8.38
CA LYS A 20 9.47 7.55 -7.64
C LYS A 20 8.12 8.04 -8.13
N ARG A 21 7.94 8.08 -9.44
CA ARG A 21 6.66 8.51 -10.04
C ARG A 21 5.53 7.53 -9.69
N LEU A 22 5.79 6.23 -9.81
CA LEU A 22 4.80 5.22 -9.46
C LEU A 22 4.37 5.34 -8.00
N ASN A 23 5.33 5.44 -7.09
CA ASN A 23 5.03 5.59 -5.66
C ASN A 23 4.26 6.87 -5.37
N ALA A 24 4.61 7.97 -6.03
CA ALA A 24 3.90 9.24 -5.86
C ALA A 24 2.45 9.16 -6.35
N VAL A 25 2.23 8.50 -7.49
CA VAL A 25 0.88 8.31 -8.02
C VAL A 25 0.06 7.41 -7.09
N MET A 26 0.63 6.32 -6.60
CA MET A 26 -0.06 5.46 -5.64
C MET A 26 -0.42 6.22 -4.36
N GLN A 27 0.49 7.08 -3.87
CA GLN A 27 0.25 7.85 -2.66
C GLN A 27 -0.94 8.81 -2.79
N THR A 28 -1.15 9.37 -3.98
CA THR A 28 -2.20 10.37 -4.20
C THR A 28 -3.49 9.78 -4.76
N CYS A 29 -3.42 8.65 -5.46
CA CYS A 29 -4.55 8.11 -6.23
C CYS A 29 -4.82 6.62 -5.98
N GLY A 30 -4.10 5.98 -5.08
CA GLY A 30 -4.13 4.52 -4.96
C GLY A 30 -5.39 3.93 -4.32
N PHE A 31 -6.22 4.72 -3.68
CA PHE A 31 -7.35 4.25 -2.88
C PHE A 31 -8.65 4.97 -3.18
N TYR A 32 -8.86 5.31 -4.44
CA TYR A 32 -10.06 6.03 -4.87
C TYR A 32 -10.24 7.31 -4.01
N ASP A 33 -11.39 7.49 -3.37
CA ASP A 33 -11.65 8.68 -2.58
C ASP A 33 -10.95 8.66 -1.21
N GLU A 34 -10.31 7.56 -0.85
CA GLU A 34 -9.70 7.38 0.48
C GLU A 34 -8.16 7.49 0.48
N ALA A 35 -7.56 7.97 -0.61
CA ALA A 35 -6.10 8.06 -0.71
C ALA A 35 -5.47 8.89 0.41
N GLY A 36 -6.07 10.03 0.75
CA GLY A 36 -5.57 10.88 1.82
C GLY A 36 -5.69 10.23 3.19
N GLU A 37 -6.81 9.56 3.45
CA GLU A 37 -7.02 8.85 4.70
C GLU A 37 -6.04 7.68 4.86
N PHE A 38 -5.82 6.91 3.78
CA PHE A 38 -4.84 5.83 3.79
C PHE A 38 -3.44 6.37 4.06
N SER A 39 -3.07 7.50 3.48
CA SER A 39 -1.78 8.15 3.74
C SER A 39 -1.64 8.50 5.22
N TYR A 40 -2.69 9.01 5.84
CA TYR A 40 -2.68 9.37 7.26
C TYR A 40 -2.62 8.14 8.17
N LEU A 41 -3.51 7.17 7.94
CA LEU A 41 -3.65 6.02 8.83
C LEU A 41 -2.52 4.99 8.65
N VAL A 42 -2.09 4.76 7.43
CA VAL A 42 -1.10 3.74 7.10
C VAL A 42 0.26 4.36 6.80
N GLY A 43 0.29 5.40 5.99
CA GLY A 43 1.53 6.11 5.69
C GLY A 43 2.47 5.39 4.75
N LEU A 44 1.92 4.62 3.80
CA LEU A 44 2.69 3.94 2.74
C LEU A 44 2.06 4.20 1.38
N PRO A 45 2.85 4.35 0.32
CA PRO A 45 2.30 4.30 -1.02
C PRO A 45 1.66 2.94 -1.26
N GLY A 46 0.46 2.92 -1.81
CA GLY A 46 -0.22 1.66 -2.03
C GLY A 46 -1.30 1.78 -3.11
N LYS A 47 -1.82 0.63 -3.49
CA LYS A 47 -2.89 0.52 -4.49
C LYS A 47 -3.91 -0.51 -4.06
N SER A 48 -5.16 -0.12 -4.09
CA SER A 48 -6.30 -0.99 -3.82
C SER A 48 -6.89 -1.52 -5.12
N GLY A 49 -7.50 -2.68 -5.05
CA GLY A 49 -8.24 -3.28 -6.16
C GLY A 49 -9.60 -3.78 -5.72
N VAL A 50 -10.58 -3.71 -6.63
CA VAL A 50 -11.96 -4.11 -6.32
C VAL A 50 -12.12 -5.62 -6.09
N GLY A 51 -11.08 -6.40 -6.34
CA GLY A 51 -11.07 -7.82 -5.95
C GLY A 51 -10.78 -8.06 -4.48
N GLY A 52 -10.53 -7.00 -3.69
CA GLY A 52 -10.26 -7.11 -2.26
C GLY A 52 -8.78 -7.12 -1.91
N GLY A 53 -7.90 -6.89 -2.88
CA GLY A 53 -6.46 -6.83 -2.65
C GLY A 53 -5.97 -5.41 -2.40
N ILE A 54 -4.92 -5.31 -1.61
CA ILE A 54 -4.16 -4.07 -1.42
C ILE A 54 -2.68 -4.44 -1.48
N ILE A 55 -1.90 -3.66 -2.22
CA ILE A 55 -0.45 -3.71 -2.13
C ILE A 55 0.03 -2.37 -1.57
N ALA A 56 1.07 -2.43 -0.76
CA ALA A 56 1.70 -1.22 -0.22
C ALA A 56 3.21 -1.43 -0.19
N VAL A 57 3.95 -0.33 -0.29
CA VAL A 57 5.42 -0.37 -0.39
C VAL A 57 6.02 0.56 0.65
N TYR A 58 6.94 0.06 1.44
CA TYR A 58 7.86 0.91 2.19
C TYR A 58 9.13 1.03 1.35
N PRO A 59 9.36 2.19 0.71
CA PRO A 59 10.47 2.32 -0.24
C PRO A 59 11.80 1.88 0.37
N HIS A 60 12.53 1.02 -0.36
CA HIS A 60 13.83 0.45 0.02
C HIS A 60 13.80 -0.51 1.20
N ARG A 61 12.63 -0.89 1.72
CA ARG A 61 12.55 -1.79 2.86
C ARG A 61 11.73 -3.05 2.58
N TYR A 62 10.47 -2.90 2.20
CA TYR A 62 9.62 -4.06 1.93
C TYR A 62 8.40 -3.68 1.11
N SER A 63 7.74 -4.69 0.59
CA SER A 63 6.38 -4.57 0.06
C SER A 63 5.46 -5.49 0.85
N VAL A 64 4.20 -5.15 0.92
CA VAL A 64 3.20 -5.95 1.61
C VAL A 64 1.98 -6.08 0.72
N ALA A 65 1.42 -7.28 0.66
CA ALA A 65 0.18 -7.57 -0.04
C ALA A 65 -0.82 -8.16 0.95
N VAL A 66 -2.05 -7.66 0.88
CA VAL A 66 -3.15 -8.10 1.72
C VAL A 66 -4.32 -8.45 0.82
N TRP A 67 -5.00 -9.53 1.10
CA TRP A 67 -6.23 -9.86 0.39
C TRP A 67 -7.34 -10.19 1.38
N SER A 68 -8.44 -9.45 1.30
CA SER A 68 -9.66 -9.69 2.05
C SER A 68 -10.81 -9.09 1.25
N PRO A 69 -11.74 -9.90 0.72
CA PRO A 69 -12.67 -9.47 -0.32
C PRO A 69 -13.81 -8.56 0.12
N ARG A 70 -14.08 -8.38 1.40
CA ARG A 70 -15.14 -7.45 1.81
C ARG A 70 -14.67 -6.01 1.59
N LEU A 71 -15.42 -5.28 0.76
CA LEU A 71 -15.11 -3.88 0.44
C LEU A 71 -16.00 -2.94 1.23
N ASN A 72 -15.48 -1.74 1.52
CA ASN A 72 -16.31 -0.64 2.04
C ASN A 72 -17.05 0.05 0.87
N SER A 73 -17.82 1.09 1.20
CA SER A 73 -18.60 1.84 0.19
C SER A 73 -17.73 2.57 -0.84
N LYS A 74 -16.45 2.74 -0.56
CA LYS A 74 -15.49 3.40 -1.46
C LYS A 74 -14.75 2.41 -2.35
N GLY A 75 -14.99 1.11 -2.20
CA GLY A 75 -14.36 0.08 -3.02
C GLY A 75 -13.05 -0.46 -2.48
N ASN A 76 -12.70 -0.16 -1.24
CA ASN A 76 -11.47 -0.62 -0.61
C ASN A 76 -11.74 -1.71 0.41
N SER A 77 -10.81 -2.67 0.53
CA SER A 77 -10.92 -3.75 1.49
C SER A 77 -10.94 -3.23 2.92
N VAL A 78 -12.01 -3.50 3.66
CA VAL A 78 -12.17 -3.07 5.05
C VAL A 78 -11.07 -3.67 5.94
N MET A 79 -10.94 -4.99 5.90
CA MET A 79 -9.97 -5.70 6.74
C MET A 79 -8.54 -5.45 6.27
N GLY A 80 -8.33 -5.31 4.96
CA GLY A 80 -7.02 -5.02 4.39
C GLY A 80 -6.49 -3.68 4.84
N MET A 81 -7.31 -2.65 4.78
CA MET A 81 -6.91 -1.32 5.27
C MET A 81 -6.62 -1.33 6.76
N LYS A 82 -7.43 -2.03 7.54
CA LYS A 82 -7.22 -2.14 9.00
C LYS A 82 -5.95 -2.91 9.32
N ALA A 83 -5.67 -3.98 8.60
CA ALA A 83 -4.45 -4.76 8.80
C ALA A 83 -3.20 -3.92 8.54
N LEU A 84 -3.20 -3.11 7.48
CA LEU A 84 -2.06 -2.24 7.15
C LEU A 84 -1.93 -1.09 8.16
N GLU A 85 -3.04 -0.53 8.61
CA GLU A 85 -3.02 0.47 9.67
C GLU A 85 -2.36 -0.08 10.93
N LEU A 86 -2.73 -1.29 11.35
CA LEU A 86 -2.14 -1.92 12.52
C LEU A 86 -0.66 -2.24 12.30
N LEU A 87 -0.30 -2.71 11.10
CA LEU A 87 1.09 -3.01 10.78
C LEU A 87 1.98 -1.79 10.99
N THR A 88 1.64 -0.65 10.37
CA THR A 88 2.47 0.54 10.47
C THR A 88 2.37 1.23 11.82
N THR A 89 1.23 1.11 12.50
CA THR A 89 1.07 1.66 13.85
C THR A 89 1.97 0.93 14.84
N TYR A 90 1.96 -0.39 14.83
CA TYR A 90 2.77 -1.18 15.76
C TYR A 90 4.26 -1.16 15.43
N THR A 91 4.62 -1.08 14.17
CA THR A 91 6.04 -1.01 13.77
C THR A 91 6.57 0.42 13.72
N GLU A 92 5.70 1.41 13.82
CA GLU A 92 6.04 2.84 13.67
C GLU A 92 6.72 3.12 12.34
N GLU A 93 6.30 2.44 11.28
CA GLU A 93 6.96 2.51 9.97
C GLU A 93 6.16 3.27 8.91
N SER A 94 5.49 4.35 9.27
CA SER A 94 4.96 5.29 8.30
C SER A 94 6.10 6.04 7.62
N ILE A 95 5.94 6.37 6.31
CA ILE A 95 6.92 7.22 5.63
C ILE A 95 6.74 8.71 5.96
N PHE A 96 5.70 9.03 6.71
CA PHE A 96 5.46 10.39 7.21
C PHE A 96 5.82 10.50 8.71
#